data_09ac0e9a6453c8ff20559d7fb006e643
#
_entry.id   09ac0e9a6453c8ff20559d7fb006e643
#
_cell.length_a   1.000
_cell.length_b   1.000
_cell.length_c   1.000
_cell.angle_alpha   90.00
_cell.angle_beta   90.00
_cell.angle_gamma   90.00
#
_symmetry.space_group_name_H-M   'P 1'
#
loop_
_entity.id
_entity.type
_entity.pdbx_description
1 polymer ?
#
loop_
_entity_poly.entity_id
_entity_poly.type
_entity_poly.pdbx_seq_one_letter_code
_entity_poly.pdbx_strand_id
1 'polypeptide(L)'
;MVEIKNSSVSNATLNRWWLVLLLSITGITILFSSEYFLFYPNGFQGGRNPDYGTIILFGREMWDTIHLWAGIGMIIVLVIHIAVHDKWIFTMVKRLFQGKSNGIKYLNGAARFNILLDVVAGLSFLIAAITGFILMFYPSGRYVQDIYHFIFTKEVWDLIHTWSGVIMLISAILHFYIHWRWITKVTKRVIGSKNQLNTNERKIRSTNG
;
A
#
# COMPACT_ATOMS: atom_id res chain seq x y z
N MET A 1 -22.26 8.24 41.96
CA MET A 1 -21.89 7.04 41.17
C MET A 1 -21.61 7.49 39.75
N VAL A 2 -20.33 7.71 39.37
CA VAL A 2 -19.96 8.17 38.05
C VAL A 2 -19.92 6.95 37.14
N GLU A 3 -20.87 6.83 36.25
CA GLU A 3 -20.91 5.77 35.22
C GLU A 3 -19.74 5.98 34.27
N ILE A 4 -18.67 5.20 34.46
CA ILE A 4 -17.52 5.19 33.55
C ILE A 4 -17.99 4.54 32.24
N LYS A 5 -18.39 5.38 31.30
CA LYS A 5 -18.74 4.97 29.94
C LYS A 5 -17.49 4.33 29.28
N ASN A 6 -17.39 3.02 29.39
CA ASN A 6 -16.37 2.22 28.71
C ASN A 6 -16.51 2.44 27.20
N SER A 7 -15.76 3.37 26.64
CA SER A 7 -15.71 3.60 25.20
C SER A 7 -14.82 2.52 24.54
N SER A 8 -15.30 1.29 24.53
CA SER A 8 -14.63 0.22 23.78
C SER A 8 -14.61 0.59 22.31
N VAL A 9 -13.43 0.47 21.70
CA VAL A 9 -13.27 0.65 20.25
C VAL A 9 -14.04 -0.46 19.55
N SER A 10 -14.92 -0.11 18.60
CA SER A 10 -15.68 -1.13 17.86
C SER A 10 -14.74 -2.03 17.04
N ASN A 11 -15.11 -3.32 16.91
CA ASN A 11 -14.33 -4.28 16.11
C ASN A 11 -14.11 -3.79 14.66
N ALA A 12 -15.11 -3.14 14.07
CA ALA A 12 -14.98 -2.56 12.74
C ALA A 12 -13.90 -1.47 12.67
N THR A 13 -13.77 -0.62 13.69
CA THR A 13 -12.72 0.40 13.76
C THR A 13 -11.35 -0.24 13.96
N LEU A 14 -11.28 -1.27 14.79
CA LEU A 14 -10.05 -2.01 15.06
C LEU A 14 -9.55 -2.72 13.80
N ASN A 15 -10.43 -3.39 13.06
CA ASN A 15 -10.07 -4.07 11.81
C ASN A 15 -9.54 -3.07 10.76
N ARG A 16 -10.19 -1.92 10.60
CA ARG A 16 -9.70 -0.86 9.70
C ARG A 16 -8.35 -0.32 10.12
N TRP A 17 -8.10 -0.16 11.42
CA TRP A 17 -6.81 0.27 11.93
C TRP A 17 -5.70 -0.75 11.63
N TRP A 18 -5.96 -2.05 11.82
CA TRP A 18 -5.02 -3.10 11.44
C TRP A 18 -4.71 -3.12 9.96
N LEU A 19 -5.70 -2.93 9.09
CA LEU A 19 -5.49 -2.84 7.64
C LEU A 19 -4.59 -1.66 7.28
N VAL A 20 -4.80 -0.48 7.87
CA VAL A 20 -3.94 0.69 7.64
C VAL A 20 -2.51 0.41 8.12
N LEU A 21 -2.34 -0.24 9.26
CA LEU A 21 -1.02 -0.62 9.78
C LEU A 21 -0.30 -1.58 8.83
N LEU A 22 -0.98 -2.62 8.36
CA LEU A 22 -0.43 -3.60 7.42
C LEU A 22 -0.07 -2.96 6.06
N LEU A 23 -0.94 -2.09 5.53
CA LEU A 23 -0.65 -1.32 4.32
C LEU A 23 0.56 -0.41 4.51
N SER A 24 0.71 0.21 5.68
CA SER A 24 1.85 1.07 5.99
C SER A 24 3.15 0.25 6.05
N ILE A 25 3.14 -0.91 6.71
CA ILE A 25 4.32 -1.79 6.81
C ILE A 25 4.73 -2.29 5.43
N THR A 26 3.80 -2.85 4.66
CA THR A 26 4.11 -3.36 3.30
C THR A 26 4.52 -2.23 2.36
N GLY A 27 3.87 -1.07 2.44
CA GLY A 27 4.20 0.10 1.64
C GLY A 27 5.60 0.66 1.93
N ILE A 28 5.97 0.78 3.19
CA ILE A 28 7.31 1.21 3.60
C ILE A 28 8.37 0.19 3.13
N THR A 29 8.10 -1.10 3.26
CA THR A 29 9.02 -2.15 2.79
C THR A 29 9.21 -2.10 1.27
N ILE A 30 8.12 -1.90 0.51
CA ILE A 30 8.19 -1.72 -0.94
C ILE A 30 8.95 -0.45 -1.29
N LEU A 31 8.71 0.66 -0.59
CA LEU A 31 9.40 1.93 -0.82
C LEU A 31 10.93 1.72 -0.74
N PHE A 32 11.44 1.18 0.37
CA PHE A 32 12.88 0.97 0.54
C PHE A 32 13.48 -0.01 -0.47
N SER A 33 12.79 -1.11 -0.76
CA SER A 33 13.27 -2.07 -1.76
C SER A 33 13.24 -1.49 -3.18
N SER A 34 12.22 -0.67 -3.52
CA SER A 34 12.14 0.01 -4.81
C SER A 34 13.23 1.07 -4.99
N GLU A 35 13.55 1.83 -3.93
CA GLU A 35 14.67 2.78 -3.95
C GLU A 35 15.98 2.06 -4.25
N TYR A 36 16.24 0.89 -3.65
CA TYR A 36 17.43 0.11 -3.96
C TYR A 36 17.52 -0.21 -5.46
N PHE A 37 16.45 -0.71 -6.09
CA PHE A 37 16.45 -1.04 -7.52
C PHE A 37 16.48 0.17 -8.43
N LEU A 38 15.93 1.29 -7.99
CA LEU A 38 15.98 2.55 -8.76
C LEU A 38 17.39 3.13 -8.82
N PHE A 39 18.14 3.08 -7.71
CA PHE A 39 19.51 3.58 -7.67
C PHE A 39 20.54 2.58 -8.20
N TYR A 40 20.26 1.28 -8.10
CA TYR A 40 21.14 0.19 -8.55
C TYR A 40 20.44 -0.71 -9.58
N PRO A 41 20.07 -0.18 -10.76
CA PRO A 41 19.37 -0.96 -11.79
C PRO A 41 20.28 -2.06 -12.35
N ASN A 42 19.65 -3.01 -13.08
CA ASN A 42 20.37 -4.13 -13.70
C ASN A 42 21.41 -3.70 -14.76
N GLY A 43 21.26 -2.52 -15.32
CA GLY A 43 22.02 -1.97 -16.44
C GLY A 43 21.21 -1.95 -17.73
N PHE A 44 21.64 -1.11 -18.67
CA PHE A 44 21.01 -0.90 -19.96
C PHE A 44 21.90 -1.37 -21.10
N GLN A 45 21.31 -1.70 -22.25
CA GLN A 45 21.99 -2.00 -23.52
C GLN A 45 23.05 -3.13 -23.44
N GLY A 46 22.72 -4.20 -22.70
CA GLY A 46 23.60 -5.37 -22.57
C GLY A 46 24.83 -5.17 -21.70
N GLY A 47 25.03 -3.96 -21.13
CA GLY A 47 26.06 -3.66 -20.16
C GLY A 47 25.59 -3.91 -18.73
N ARG A 48 26.48 -4.48 -17.89
CA ARG A 48 26.22 -4.61 -16.45
C ARG A 48 26.52 -3.26 -15.78
N ASN A 49 25.56 -2.77 -14.97
CA ASN A 49 25.83 -1.63 -14.11
C ASN A 49 27.04 -1.93 -13.21
N PRO A 50 28.09 -1.07 -13.15
CA PRO A 50 29.23 -1.25 -12.26
C PRO A 50 28.80 -1.41 -10.79
N ASP A 51 27.73 -0.73 -10.39
CA ASP A 51 27.19 -0.74 -9.02
C ASP A 51 26.18 -1.85 -8.76
N TYR A 52 25.97 -2.76 -9.72
CA TYR A 52 25.01 -3.87 -9.60
C TYR A 52 25.18 -4.71 -8.32
N GLY A 53 26.41 -4.88 -7.85
CA GLY A 53 26.75 -5.66 -6.67
C GLY A 53 26.82 -4.86 -5.37
N THR A 54 26.41 -3.59 -5.37
CA THR A 54 26.51 -2.73 -4.19
C THR A 54 25.61 -3.28 -3.07
N ILE A 55 26.20 -3.46 -1.89
CA ILE A 55 25.54 -3.94 -0.70
C ILE A 55 25.14 -2.73 0.15
N ILE A 56 23.83 -2.53 0.34
CA ILE A 56 23.26 -1.55 1.27
C ILE A 56 22.32 -2.30 2.20
N LEU A 57 22.68 -2.44 3.46
CA LEU A 57 22.02 -3.26 4.48
C LEU A 57 21.98 -4.74 4.10
N PHE A 58 21.54 -5.06 2.89
CA PHE A 58 21.43 -6.41 2.33
C PHE A 58 22.01 -6.47 0.92
N GLY A 59 22.40 -7.68 0.48
CA GLY A 59 22.75 -7.93 -0.91
C GLY A 59 21.50 -7.92 -1.82
N ARG A 60 21.73 -7.81 -3.12
CA ARG A 60 20.66 -7.71 -4.14
C ARG A 60 19.63 -8.84 -4.07
N GLU A 61 20.08 -10.08 -3.92
CA GLU A 61 19.18 -11.24 -3.85
C GLU A 61 18.20 -11.16 -2.66
N MET A 62 18.66 -10.59 -1.54
CA MET A 62 17.79 -10.34 -0.39
C MET A 62 16.80 -9.23 -0.68
N TRP A 63 17.22 -8.13 -1.35
CA TRP A 63 16.31 -7.07 -1.76
C TRP A 63 15.26 -7.56 -2.77
N ASP A 64 15.63 -8.42 -3.73
CA ASP A 64 14.71 -9.08 -4.66
C ASP A 64 13.65 -9.88 -3.89
N THR A 65 14.09 -10.67 -2.91
CA THR A 65 13.19 -11.47 -2.06
C THR A 65 12.27 -10.60 -1.22
N ILE A 66 12.80 -9.54 -0.59
CA ILE A 66 12.02 -8.59 0.22
C ILE A 66 10.97 -7.89 -0.66
N HIS A 67 11.36 -7.41 -1.83
CA HIS A 67 10.46 -6.71 -2.76
C HIS A 67 9.33 -7.62 -3.22
N LEU A 68 9.66 -8.85 -3.62
CA LEU A 68 8.68 -9.84 -4.06
C LEU A 68 7.63 -10.15 -2.97
N TRP A 69 8.09 -10.51 -1.77
CA TRP A 69 7.16 -10.87 -0.69
C TRP A 69 6.39 -9.68 -0.14
N ALA A 70 6.99 -8.50 -0.08
CA ALA A 70 6.29 -7.28 0.27
C ALA A 70 5.23 -6.91 -0.79
N GLY A 71 5.53 -7.12 -2.08
CA GLY A 71 4.59 -6.93 -3.18
C GLY A 71 3.39 -7.87 -3.10
N ILE A 72 3.62 -9.17 -2.89
CA ILE A 72 2.55 -10.15 -2.68
C ILE A 72 1.71 -9.79 -1.46
N GLY A 73 2.36 -9.46 -0.33
CA GLY A 73 1.68 -9.02 0.88
C GLY A 73 0.82 -7.77 0.65
N MET A 74 1.34 -6.78 -0.08
CA MET A 74 0.61 -5.56 -0.44
C MET A 74 -0.64 -5.89 -1.28
N ILE A 75 -0.54 -6.78 -2.27
CA ILE A 75 -1.68 -7.20 -3.09
C ILE A 75 -2.78 -7.79 -2.20
N ILE A 76 -2.43 -8.72 -1.31
CA ILE A 76 -3.38 -9.37 -0.41
C ILE A 76 -4.06 -8.34 0.50
N VAL A 77 -3.27 -7.49 1.16
CA VAL A 77 -3.82 -6.50 2.11
C VAL A 77 -4.68 -5.46 1.40
N LEU A 78 -4.28 -5.04 0.18
CA LEU A 78 -5.06 -4.07 -0.59
C LEU A 78 -6.38 -4.66 -1.09
N VAL A 79 -6.41 -5.92 -1.53
CA VAL A 79 -7.66 -6.60 -1.90
C VAL A 79 -8.63 -6.64 -0.71
N ILE A 80 -8.12 -6.96 0.49
CA ILE A 80 -8.94 -6.93 1.72
C ILE A 80 -9.39 -5.49 2.04
N HIS A 81 -8.50 -4.50 1.87
CA HIS A 81 -8.82 -3.08 2.08
C HIS A 81 -9.96 -2.61 1.16
N ILE A 82 -9.88 -2.95 -0.13
CA ILE A 82 -10.93 -2.66 -1.10
C ILE A 82 -12.25 -3.34 -0.71
N ALA A 83 -12.20 -4.61 -0.31
CA ALA A 83 -13.38 -5.36 0.11
C ALA A 83 -14.07 -4.77 1.36
N VAL A 84 -13.28 -4.23 2.31
CA VAL A 84 -13.83 -3.55 3.51
C VAL A 84 -14.46 -2.20 3.17
N HIS A 85 -14.04 -1.58 2.06
CA HIS A 85 -14.54 -0.29 1.58
C HIS A 85 -15.49 -0.38 0.39
N ASP A 86 -16.03 -1.57 0.07
CA ASP A 86 -16.90 -1.87 -1.07
C ASP A 86 -18.05 -0.89 -1.26
N LYS A 87 -18.80 -0.59 -0.19
CA LYS A 87 -19.94 0.33 -0.21
C LYS A 87 -19.55 1.75 -0.62
N TRP A 88 -18.41 2.22 -0.13
CA TRP A 88 -17.90 3.53 -0.49
C TRP A 88 -17.47 3.56 -1.96
N ILE A 89 -16.72 2.56 -2.40
CA ILE A 89 -16.24 2.42 -3.78
C ILE A 89 -17.43 2.37 -4.74
N PHE A 90 -18.42 1.50 -4.47
CA PHE A 90 -19.62 1.39 -5.29
C PHE A 90 -20.38 2.72 -5.39
N THR A 91 -20.51 3.44 -4.27
CA THR A 91 -21.15 4.76 -4.25
C THR A 91 -20.38 5.77 -5.10
N MET A 92 -19.04 5.76 -5.04
CA MET A 92 -18.20 6.66 -5.83
C MET A 92 -18.24 6.32 -7.32
N VAL A 93 -18.13 5.04 -7.68
CA VAL A 93 -18.29 4.57 -9.08
C VAL A 93 -19.65 4.95 -9.62
N LYS A 94 -20.73 4.74 -8.87
CA LYS A 94 -22.08 5.17 -9.27
C LYS A 94 -22.14 6.67 -9.53
N ARG A 95 -21.50 7.51 -8.71
CA ARG A 95 -21.44 8.97 -8.91
C ARG A 95 -20.65 9.38 -10.14
N LEU A 96 -19.64 8.62 -10.56
CA LEU A 96 -18.90 8.87 -11.79
C LEU A 96 -19.80 8.78 -13.02
N PHE A 97 -20.75 7.84 -13.00
CA PHE A 97 -21.67 7.56 -14.13
C PHE A 97 -23.03 8.26 -13.99
N GLN A 98 -23.33 8.87 -12.84
CA GLN A 98 -24.56 9.65 -12.66
C GLN A 98 -24.45 11.02 -13.34
N GLY A 99 -25.48 11.34 -14.14
CA GLY A 99 -25.57 12.58 -14.90
C GLY A 99 -25.59 13.85 -14.03
N LYS A 100 -25.85 15.01 -14.66
CA LYS A 100 -25.64 16.38 -14.16
C LYS A 100 -26.14 16.69 -12.74
N SER A 101 -27.11 15.97 -12.19
CA SER A 101 -27.74 16.29 -10.91
C SER A 101 -27.01 15.80 -9.65
N ASN A 102 -26.23 14.69 -9.72
CA ASN A 102 -25.58 14.07 -8.57
C ASN A 102 -24.13 13.63 -8.83
N GLY A 103 -23.50 14.07 -9.91
CA GLY A 103 -22.17 13.65 -10.32
C GLY A 103 -21.03 14.33 -9.55
N ILE A 104 -19.79 13.91 -9.83
CA ILE A 104 -18.54 14.44 -9.24
C ILE A 104 -18.45 15.96 -9.36
N LYS A 105 -19.05 16.57 -10.40
CA LYS A 105 -19.03 18.02 -10.63
C LYS A 105 -19.61 18.82 -9.45
N TYR A 106 -20.49 18.23 -8.65
CA TYR A 106 -21.10 18.89 -7.46
C TYR A 106 -20.34 18.65 -6.17
N LEU A 107 -19.26 17.87 -6.19
CA LEU A 107 -18.37 17.71 -5.06
C LEU A 107 -17.47 18.95 -4.93
N ASN A 108 -17.10 19.28 -3.69
CA ASN A 108 -16.09 20.31 -3.45
C ASN A 108 -14.72 19.90 -4.02
N GLY A 109 -13.82 20.85 -4.21
CA GLY A 109 -12.49 20.59 -4.80
C GLY A 109 -11.68 19.53 -4.08
N ALA A 110 -11.73 19.51 -2.74
CA ALA A 110 -11.02 18.53 -1.92
C ALA A 110 -11.55 17.09 -2.15
N ALA A 111 -12.87 16.93 -2.23
CA ALA A 111 -13.46 15.61 -2.50
C ALA A 111 -13.13 15.10 -3.92
N ARG A 112 -13.08 16.00 -4.91
CA ARG A 112 -12.66 15.65 -6.28
C ARG A 112 -11.20 15.22 -6.31
N PHE A 113 -10.34 15.96 -5.62
CA PHE A 113 -8.92 15.63 -5.53
C PHE A 113 -8.71 14.27 -4.88
N ASN A 114 -9.41 13.96 -3.78
CA ASN A 114 -9.33 12.66 -3.12
C ASN A 114 -9.75 11.52 -4.07
N ILE A 115 -10.87 11.68 -4.79
CA ILE A 115 -11.31 10.66 -5.75
C ILE A 115 -10.30 10.47 -6.87
N LEU A 116 -9.77 11.57 -7.43
CA LEU A 116 -8.74 11.49 -8.46
C LEU A 116 -7.50 10.75 -7.96
N LEU A 117 -7.05 11.08 -6.75
CA LEU A 117 -5.90 10.44 -6.11
C LEU A 117 -6.12 8.94 -5.91
N ASP A 118 -7.32 8.54 -5.45
CA ASP A 118 -7.68 7.14 -5.24
C ASP A 118 -7.73 6.38 -6.58
N VAL A 119 -8.24 7.00 -7.64
CA VAL A 119 -8.27 6.42 -8.98
C VAL A 119 -6.85 6.25 -9.53
N VAL A 120 -6.00 7.27 -9.40
CA VAL A 120 -4.61 7.20 -9.85
C VAL A 120 -3.85 6.13 -9.06
N ALA A 121 -3.98 6.11 -7.74
CA ALA A 121 -3.36 5.09 -6.89
C ALA A 121 -3.84 3.67 -7.26
N GLY A 122 -5.14 3.46 -7.45
CA GLY A 122 -5.71 2.17 -7.80
C GLY A 122 -5.29 1.67 -9.17
N LEU A 123 -5.30 2.54 -10.20
CA LEU A 123 -4.87 2.18 -11.55
C LEU A 123 -3.37 1.89 -11.62
N SER A 124 -2.55 2.74 -11.01
CA SER A 124 -1.09 2.53 -10.99
C SER A 124 -0.72 1.27 -10.21
N PHE A 125 -1.40 0.99 -9.10
CA PHE A 125 -1.26 -0.27 -8.36
C PHE A 125 -1.62 -1.49 -9.24
N LEU A 126 -2.76 -1.45 -9.94
CA LEU A 126 -3.20 -2.54 -10.79
C LEU A 126 -2.17 -2.83 -11.90
N ILE A 127 -1.65 -1.79 -12.55
CA ILE A 127 -0.61 -1.92 -13.56
C ILE A 127 0.66 -2.50 -12.95
N ALA A 128 1.12 -1.98 -11.81
CA ALA A 128 2.31 -2.47 -11.11
C ALA A 128 2.14 -3.94 -10.68
N ALA A 129 0.98 -4.34 -10.16
CA ALA A 129 0.70 -5.71 -9.76
C ALA A 129 0.71 -6.69 -10.96
N ILE A 130 0.06 -6.32 -12.06
CA ILE A 130 0.03 -7.15 -13.29
C ILE A 130 1.43 -7.28 -13.88
N THR A 131 2.16 -6.17 -14.02
CA THR A 131 3.50 -6.18 -14.59
C THR A 131 4.50 -6.89 -13.69
N GLY A 132 4.42 -6.72 -12.37
CA GLY A 132 5.21 -7.48 -11.40
C GLY A 132 4.95 -8.98 -11.48
N PHE A 133 3.69 -9.39 -11.62
CA PHE A 133 3.34 -10.79 -11.84
C PHE A 133 3.91 -11.34 -13.16
N ILE A 134 3.86 -10.58 -14.25
CA ILE A 134 4.47 -10.96 -15.52
C ILE A 134 5.99 -11.13 -15.34
N LEU A 135 6.66 -10.19 -14.69
CA LEU A 135 8.11 -10.21 -14.47
C LEU A 135 8.57 -11.41 -13.64
N MET A 136 7.74 -11.95 -12.74
CA MET A 136 8.05 -13.17 -11.98
C MET A 136 8.29 -14.39 -12.89
N PHE A 137 7.64 -14.46 -14.04
CA PHE A 137 7.76 -15.59 -14.98
C PHE A 137 8.82 -15.38 -16.06
N TYR A 138 9.47 -14.21 -16.07
CA TYR A 138 10.58 -14.01 -17.01
C TYR A 138 11.81 -14.79 -16.57
N PRO A 139 12.42 -15.56 -17.49
CA PRO A 139 13.64 -16.27 -17.18
C PRO A 139 14.77 -15.32 -16.76
N SER A 140 15.58 -15.75 -15.81
CA SER A 140 16.80 -15.02 -15.42
C SER A 140 17.94 -15.40 -16.35
N GLY A 141 18.71 -14.42 -16.85
CA GLY A 141 19.89 -14.71 -17.68
C GLY A 141 20.26 -13.61 -18.66
N ARG A 142 21.52 -13.66 -19.12
CA ARG A 142 22.14 -12.62 -19.94
C ARG A 142 21.53 -12.49 -21.34
N TYR A 143 20.91 -13.55 -21.87
CA TYR A 143 20.36 -13.62 -23.25
C TYR A 143 18.85 -13.47 -23.32
N VAL A 144 18.19 -13.11 -22.24
CA VAL A 144 16.72 -13.11 -22.15
C VAL A 144 16.12 -11.74 -22.44
N GLN A 145 16.95 -10.70 -22.54
CA GLN A 145 16.47 -9.33 -22.73
C GLN A 145 15.73 -9.12 -24.05
N ASP A 146 16.12 -9.87 -25.10
CA ASP A 146 15.54 -9.74 -26.46
C ASP A 146 14.40 -10.73 -26.74
N ILE A 147 14.05 -11.59 -25.79
CA ILE A 147 12.98 -12.57 -25.99
C ILE A 147 11.65 -11.88 -25.67
N TYR A 148 10.79 -11.78 -26.68
CA TYR A 148 9.41 -11.34 -26.50
C TYR A 148 8.62 -12.42 -25.74
N HIS A 149 8.22 -12.11 -24.51
CA HIS A 149 7.22 -12.87 -23.82
C HIS A 149 5.96 -11.99 -23.67
N PHE A 150 4.83 -12.56 -24.03
CA PHE A 150 3.56 -11.86 -24.19
C PHE A 150 3.60 -10.83 -25.32
N ILE A 151 3.58 -9.53 -25.04
CA ILE A 151 3.47 -8.45 -26.04
C ILE A 151 4.76 -7.63 -26.11
N PHE A 152 5.50 -7.53 -25.00
CA PHE A 152 6.66 -6.66 -24.86
C PHE A 152 7.91 -7.41 -24.41
N THR A 153 9.07 -6.79 -24.59
CA THR A 153 10.34 -7.27 -24.04
C THR A 153 10.36 -7.11 -22.52
N LYS A 154 11.25 -7.81 -21.84
CA LYS A 154 11.46 -7.69 -20.39
C LYS A 154 11.72 -6.25 -19.97
N GLU A 155 12.55 -5.53 -20.74
CA GLU A 155 12.89 -4.13 -20.45
C GLU A 155 11.66 -3.22 -20.47
N VAL A 156 10.75 -3.41 -21.41
CA VAL A 156 9.51 -2.63 -21.47
C VAL A 156 8.59 -2.95 -20.31
N TRP A 157 8.48 -4.24 -19.93
CA TRP A 157 7.69 -4.62 -18.76
C TRP A 157 8.28 -4.06 -17.47
N ASP A 158 9.61 -4.08 -17.32
CA ASP A 158 10.33 -3.51 -16.17
C ASP A 158 10.12 -1.99 -16.09
N LEU A 159 10.19 -1.30 -17.22
CA LEU A 159 9.92 0.14 -17.31
C LEU A 159 8.48 0.48 -16.88
N ILE A 160 7.49 -0.28 -17.38
CA ILE A 160 6.08 -0.06 -17.01
C ILE A 160 5.88 -0.34 -15.51
N HIS A 161 6.47 -1.42 -14.99
CA HIS A 161 6.40 -1.78 -13.57
C HIS A 161 7.00 -0.67 -12.69
N THR A 162 8.20 -0.22 -13.02
CA THR A 162 8.92 0.82 -12.27
C THR A 162 8.13 2.12 -12.22
N TRP A 163 7.67 2.65 -13.36
CA TRP A 163 6.97 3.92 -13.37
C TRP A 163 5.56 3.83 -12.77
N SER A 164 4.85 2.75 -12.99
CA SER A 164 3.57 2.54 -12.31
C SER A 164 3.75 2.41 -10.79
N GLY A 165 4.82 1.75 -10.34
CA GLY A 165 5.19 1.68 -8.93
C GLY A 165 5.51 3.05 -8.32
N VAL A 166 6.29 3.88 -9.01
CA VAL A 166 6.61 5.26 -8.57
C VAL A 166 5.34 6.10 -8.43
N ILE A 167 4.47 6.08 -9.44
CA ILE A 167 3.20 6.82 -9.40
C ILE A 167 2.32 6.32 -8.24
N MET A 168 2.24 5.01 -8.07
CA MET A 168 1.51 4.39 -6.95
C MET A 168 2.04 4.86 -5.59
N LEU A 169 3.36 4.83 -5.38
CA LEU A 169 3.98 5.24 -4.11
C LEU A 169 3.73 6.72 -3.81
N ILE A 170 3.91 7.61 -4.79
CA ILE A 170 3.62 9.03 -4.61
C ILE A 170 2.15 9.24 -4.25
N SER A 171 1.25 8.57 -4.97
CA SER A 171 -0.19 8.66 -4.71
C SER A 171 -0.57 8.12 -3.33
N ALA A 172 0.04 7.01 -2.90
CA ALA A 172 -0.17 6.41 -1.59
C ALA A 172 0.32 7.32 -0.45
N ILE A 173 1.47 7.97 -0.61
CA ILE A 173 2.02 8.93 0.37
C ILE A 173 1.06 10.12 0.51
N LEU A 174 0.58 10.68 -0.60
CA LEU A 174 -0.38 11.79 -0.57
C LEU A 174 -1.71 11.36 0.07
N HIS A 175 -2.22 10.18 -0.27
CA HIS A 175 -3.42 9.61 0.33
C HIS A 175 -3.25 9.44 1.84
N PHE A 176 -2.14 8.88 2.28
CA PHE A 176 -1.81 8.72 3.70
C PHE A 176 -1.74 10.07 4.42
N TYR A 177 -1.12 11.08 3.81
CA TYR A 177 -1.03 12.43 4.37
C TYR A 177 -2.40 13.08 4.56
N ILE A 178 -3.29 12.97 3.57
CA ILE A 178 -4.65 13.48 3.67
C ILE A 178 -5.42 12.84 4.82
N HIS A 179 -5.25 11.53 5.02
CA HIS A 179 -5.93 10.77 6.07
C HIS A 179 -5.19 10.74 7.42
N TRP A 180 -4.04 11.42 7.55
CA TRP A 180 -3.19 11.45 8.74
C TRP A 180 -3.94 11.78 10.04
N ARG A 181 -4.82 12.78 9.99
CA ARG A 181 -5.64 13.19 11.16
C ARG A 181 -6.55 12.07 11.66
N TRP A 182 -7.12 11.30 10.75
CA TRP A 182 -7.96 10.16 11.10
C TRP A 182 -7.11 9.05 11.70
N ILE A 183 -5.99 8.71 11.07
CA ILE A 183 -5.07 7.65 11.50
C ILE A 183 -4.60 7.94 12.93
N THR A 184 -4.09 9.13 13.20
CA THR A 184 -3.59 9.51 14.53
C THR A 184 -4.68 9.48 15.59
N LYS A 185 -5.90 9.94 15.27
CA LYS A 185 -7.04 9.90 16.18
C LYS A 185 -7.47 8.47 16.53
N VAL A 186 -7.52 7.60 15.55
CA VAL A 186 -7.90 6.18 15.77
C VAL A 186 -6.80 5.46 16.55
N THR A 187 -5.53 5.66 16.19
CA THR A 187 -4.39 5.06 16.89
C THR A 187 -4.38 5.44 18.37
N LYS A 188 -4.59 6.73 18.69
CA LYS A 188 -4.68 7.18 20.09
C LYS A 188 -5.83 6.50 20.86
N ARG A 189 -6.98 6.29 20.22
CA ARG A 189 -8.12 5.59 20.84
C ARG A 189 -7.82 4.11 21.09
N VAL A 190 -7.22 3.42 20.10
CA VAL A 190 -6.86 1.99 20.22
C VAL A 190 -5.86 1.77 21.34
N ILE A 191 -4.81 2.58 21.40
CA ILE A 191 -3.77 2.49 22.45
C ILE A 191 -4.35 2.86 23.81
N GLY A 192 -5.15 3.92 23.91
CA GLY A 192 -5.78 4.36 25.15
C GLY A 192 -6.74 3.33 25.73
N SER A 193 -7.56 2.70 24.90
CA SER A 193 -8.47 1.62 25.31
C SER A 193 -7.72 0.41 25.88
N LYS A 194 -6.61 0.01 25.22
CA LYS A 194 -5.77 -1.10 25.69
C LYS A 194 -5.12 -0.81 27.05
N ASN A 195 -4.64 0.40 27.25
CA ASN A 195 -4.04 0.80 28.52
C ASN A 195 -5.04 0.81 29.68
N GLN A 196 -6.29 1.23 29.44
CA GLN A 196 -7.36 1.19 30.45
C GLN A 196 -7.71 -0.26 30.85
N LEU A 197 -7.78 -1.18 29.89
CA LEU A 197 -8.01 -2.59 30.19
C LEU A 197 -6.91 -3.17 31.06
N ASN A 198 -5.66 -2.96 30.70
CA ASN A 198 -4.50 -3.43 31.47
C ASN A 198 -4.46 -2.85 32.91
N THR A 199 -4.85 -1.59 33.06
CA THR A 199 -4.90 -0.93 34.39
C THR A 199 -6.00 -1.52 35.26
N ASN A 200 -7.18 -1.79 34.67
CA ASN A 200 -8.30 -2.40 35.37
C ASN A 200 -8.00 -3.84 35.79
N GLU A 201 -7.37 -4.64 34.91
CA GLU A 201 -6.94 -6.00 35.26
C GLU A 201 -5.94 -6.03 36.42
N ARG A 202 -4.96 -5.11 36.42
CA ARG A 202 -3.99 -4.98 37.53
C ARG A 202 -4.69 -4.62 38.83
N LYS A 203 -5.67 -3.71 38.80
CA LYS A 203 -6.43 -3.29 39.96
C LYS A 203 -7.27 -4.43 40.54
N ILE A 204 -7.91 -5.25 39.68
CA ILE A 204 -8.70 -6.42 40.10
C ILE A 204 -7.78 -7.47 40.76
N ARG A 205 -6.59 -7.71 40.19
CA ARG A 205 -5.61 -8.66 40.77
C ARG A 205 -5.10 -8.22 42.16
N SER A 206 -4.89 -6.91 42.33
CA SER A 206 -4.40 -6.36 43.62
C SER A 206 -5.47 -6.32 44.73
N THR A 207 -6.76 -6.43 44.37
CA THR A 207 -7.86 -6.46 45.36
C THR A 207 -8.27 -7.89 45.76
N ASN A 208 -7.88 -8.89 44.98
CA ASN A 208 -8.25 -10.30 45.18
C ASN A 208 -7.08 -11.16 45.72
N GLY A 209 -5.90 -10.57 45.99
CA GLY A 209 -4.75 -11.18 46.63
C GLY A 209 -4.41 -10.52 47.95
#